data_f7e51a6cf757f10d82a569dacdbdf28e
#
_entry.id   f7e51a6cf757f10d82a569dacdbdf28e
#
_cell.length_a   1.000
_cell.length_b   1.000
_cell.length_c   1.000
_cell.angle_alpha   90.00
_cell.angle_beta   90.00
_cell.angle_gamma   90.00
#
_symmetry.space_group_name_H-M   'P 1'
#
loop_
_entity.id
_entity.type
_entity.pdbx_description
1 polymer ?
#
loop_
_entity_poly.entity_id
_entity_poly.type
_entity_poly.pdbx_seq_one_letter_code
_entity_poly.pdbx_strand_id
1 'polypeptide(L)' 'MDKLKDMAGGFNPGDIKKYTQGVSWPVGKDDLVNVMKKNGAPDAITSKVQGSDADQFQDEGDVMSKVAK' A
#
# COMPACT_ATOMS: atom_id res chain seq x y z
N MET A 1 -14.52 -17.20 5.09
CA MET A 1 -14.94 -16.99 3.72
C MET A 1 -14.84 -15.54 3.32
N ASP A 2 -15.49 -14.71 4.10
CA ASP A 2 -15.52 -13.29 3.76
C ASP A 2 -14.13 -12.67 3.75
N LYS A 3 -13.25 -13.18 4.58
CA LYS A 3 -11.91 -12.66 4.64
C LYS A 3 -11.16 -12.84 3.33
N LEU A 4 -11.41 -13.95 2.67
CA LEU A 4 -10.77 -14.19 1.39
C LEU A 4 -11.24 -13.20 0.34
N LYS A 5 -12.50 -12.87 0.37
CA LYS A 5 -13.04 -11.88 -0.54
C LYS A 5 -12.43 -10.51 -0.31
N ASP A 6 -12.28 -10.14 0.96
CA ASP A 6 -11.70 -8.85 1.29
C ASP A 6 -10.27 -8.76 0.79
N MET A 7 -9.51 -9.82 0.95
CA MET A 7 -8.13 -9.82 0.49
C MET A 7 -8.06 -9.78 -1.02
N ALA A 8 -8.95 -10.48 -1.68
CA ALA A 8 -8.98 -10.49 -3.13
C ALA A 8 -9.47 -9.17 -3.70
N GLY A 9 -10.27 -8.46 -2.92
CA GLY A 9 -10.88 -7.22 -3.40
C GLY A 9 -9.96 -6.02 -3.43
N GLY A 10 -8.78 -6.12 -2.83
CA GLY A 10 -7.83 -5.02 -2.88
C GLY A 10 -7.55 -4.45 -1.51
N PHE A 11 -7.32 -3.15 -1.47
CA PHE A 11 -6.85 -2.49 -0.26
C PHE A 11 -7.97 -2.13 0.69
N ASN A 12 -7.73 -2.38 1.97
CA ASN A 12 -8.51 -1.79 3.04
C ASN A 12 -7.77 -0.58 3.58
N PRO A 13 -8.49 0.52 3.88
CA PRO A 13 -7.82 1.69 4.47
C PRO A 13 -7.05 1.35 5.73
N GLY A 14 -7.60 0.47 6.57
CA GLY A 14 -6.92 0.07 7.79
C GLY A 14 -5.63 -0.68 7.54
N ASP A 15 -5.60 -1.51 6.52
CA ASP A 15 -4.40 -2.26 6.16
C ASP A 15 -3.31 -1.33 5.63
N ILE A 16 -3.70 -0.39 4.78
CA ILE A 16 -2.75 0.58 4.24
C ILE A 16 -2.12 1.37 5.38
N LYS A 17 -2.93 1.82 6.32
CA LYS A 17 -2.43 2.55 7.47
C LYS A 17 -1.43 1.72 8.26
N LYS A 18 -1.75 0.45 8.46
CA LYS A 18 -0.90 -0.47 9.21
C LYS A 18 0.44 -0.68 8.51
N TYR A 19 0.41 -0.90 7.21
CA TYR A 19 1.64 -1.20 6.48
C TYR A 19 2.49 0.04 6.20
N THR A 20 1.91 1.22 6.32
CA THR A 20 2.66 2.45 6.08
C THR A 20 3.15 3.11 7.36
N GLN A 21 3.03 2.44 8.49
CA GLN A 21 3.54 2.97 9.74
C GLN A 21 5.04 3.17 9.66
N GLY A 22 5.48 4.32 10.12
CA GLY A 22 6.90 4.64 10.10
C GLY A 22 7.38 5.29 8.82
N VAL A 23 6.50 5.45 7.84
CA VAL A 23 6.86 6.10 6.60
C VAL A 23 6.98 7.61 6.81
N SER A 24 8.00 8.20 6.23
CA SER A 24 8.15 9.65 6.22
C SER A 24 7.58 10.20 4.93
N TRP A 25 6.51 10.95 5.03
CA TRP A 25 5.85 11.50 3.85
C TRP A 25 6.48 12.84 3.45
N PRO A 26 6.58 13.15 2.17
CA PRO A 26 6.26 12.27 1.04
C PRO A 26 7.28 11.15 0.88
N VAL A 27 6.87 10.05 0.27
CA VAL A 27 7.73 8.88 0.13
C VAL A 27 7.74 8.40 -1.31
N GLY A 28 8.90 7.98 -1.78
CA GLY A 28 9.03 7.40 -3.10
C GLY A 28 8.42 6.00 -3.15
N LYS A 29 8.01 5.58 -4.33
CA LYS A 29 7.35 4.29 -4.49
C LYS A 29 8.22 3.14 -3.98
N ASP A 30 9.49 3.13 -4.34
CA ASP A 30 10.38 2.05 -3.93
C ASP A 30 10.55 2.01 -2.41
N ASP A 31 10.70 3.17 -1.81
CA ASP A 31 10.86 3.25 -0.37
C ASP A 31 9.59 2.80 0.33
N LEU A 32 8.45 3.19 -0.21
CA LEU A 32 7.17 2.78 0.35
C LEU A 32 7.03 1.26 0.33
N VAL A 33 7.36 0.64 -0.80
CA VAL A 33 7.29 -0.81 -0.92
C VAL A 33 8.19 -1.47 0.12
N ASN A 34 9.39 -0.95 0.29
CA ASN A 34 10.32 -1.51 1.27
C ASN A 34 9.77 -1.43 2.69
N VAL A 35 9.20 -0.30 3.05
CA VAL A 35 8.61 -0.14 4.38
C VAL A 35 7.43 -1.08 4.55
N MET A 36 6.59 -1.18 3.52
CA MET A 36 5.43 -2.06 3.59
C MET A 36 5.85 -3.52 3.79
N LYS A 37 6.89 -3.95 3.10
CA LYS A 37 7.40 -5.30 3.27
C LYS A 37 7.91 -5.52 4.68
N LYS A 38 8.60 -4.56 5.24
CA LYS A 38 9.07 -4.65 6.61
C LYS A 38 7.94 -4.74 7.60
N ASN A 39 6.83 -4.12 7.27
CA ASN A 39 5.64 -4.12 8.13
C ASN A 39 4.76 -5.34 7.89
N GLY A 40 5.19 -6.26 7.04
CA GLY A 40 4.48 -7.50 6.83
C GLY A 40 3.45 -7.49 5.72
N ALA A 41 3.51 -6.53 4.82
CA ALA A 41 2.56 -6.46 3.72
C ALA A 41 2.75 -7.65 2.77
N PRO A 42 1.67 -8.30 2.36
CA PRO A 42 1.77 -9.40 1.40
C PRO A 42 2.16 -8.90 0.02
N ASP A 43 2.75 -9.78 -0.78
CA ASP A 43 3.19 -9.46 -2.11
C ASP A 43 2.06 -8.91 -2.99
N ALA A 44 0.86 -9.41 -2.78
CA ALA A 44 -0.28 -8.93 -3.55
C ALA A 44 -0.48 -7.42 -3.38
N ILE A 45 -0.24 -6.93 -2.19
CA ILE A 45 -0.39 -5.50 -1.91
C ILE A 45 0.81 -4.72 -2.42
N THR A 46 2.02 -5.19 -2.14
CA THR A 46 3.21 -4.47 -2.61
C THR A 46 3.29 -4.45 -4.13
N SER A 47 2.85 -5.50 -4.78
CA SER A 47 2.82 -5.53 -6.24
C SER A 47 1.90 -4.46 -6.82
N LYS A 48 0.78 -4.22 -6.16
CA LYS A 48 -0.13 -3.17 -6.61
C LYS A 48 0.51 -1.80 -6.49
N VAL A 49 1.24 -1.57 -5.41
CA VAL A 49 1.95 -0.31 -5.23
C VAL A 49 3.01 -0.15 -6.31
N GLN A 50 3.77 -1.20 -6.57
CA GLN A 50 4.81 -1.15 -7.59
C GLN A 50 4.24 -0.95 -8.98
N GLY A 51 3.07 -1.49 -9.24
CA GLY A 51 2.42 -1.37 -10.54
C GLY A 51 1.66 -0.08 -10.75
N SER A 52 1.59 0.78 -9.74
CA SER A 52 0.89 2.04 -9.89
C SER A 52 1.72 3.00 -10.74
N ASP A 53 1.04 3.99 -11.32
CA ASP A 53 1.71 4.98 -12.15
C ASP A 53 2.44 6.04 -11.35
N ALA A 54 2.24 6.08 -10.06
CA ALA A 54 2.84 7.09 -9.21
C ALA A 54 4.30 6.76 -8.92
N ASP A 55 5.15 7.75 -8.99
CA ASP A 55 6.54 7.59 -8.57
C ASP A 55 6.71 7.90 -7.09
N GLN A 56 5.76 8.61 -6.52
CA GLN A 56 5.87 9.17 -5.20
C GLN A 56 4.48 9.32 -4.60
N PHE A 57 4.38 9.20 -3.30
CA PHE A 57 3.11 9.36 -2.59
C PHE A 57 3.24 10.45 -1.54
N GLN A 58 2.22 11.29 -1.45
CA GLN A 58 2.22 12.42 -0.53
C GLN A 58 1.76 12.05 0.86
N ASP A 59 0.85 11.09 0.95
CA ASP A 59 0.32 10.61 2.22
C ASP A 59 -0.40 9.28 1.97
N GLU A 60 -0.97 8.71 3.03
CA GLU A 60 -1.64 7.42 2.86
C GLU A 60 -2.90 7.52 2.03
N GLY A 61 -3.57 8.66 2.07
CA GLY A 61 -4.73 8.88 1.20
C GLY A 61 -4.33 8.84 -0.27
N ASP A 62 -3.16 9.36 -0.57
CA ASP A 62 -2.62 9.34 -1.92
C ASP A 62 -2.36 7.91 -2.38
N VAL A 63 -1.84 7.08 -1.47
CA VAL A 63 -1.62 5.66 -1.78
C VAL A 63 -2.94 5.00 -2.14
N MET A 64 -3.96 5.22 -1.33
CA MET A 64 -5.27 4.65 -1.60
C MET A 64 -5.82 5.11 -2.94
N SER A 65 -5.71 6.39 -3.24
CA SER A 65 -6.24 6.94 -4.48
C SER A 65 -5.55 6.36 -5.71
N LYS A 66 -4.25 6.21 -5.64
CA LYS A 66 -3.47 5.82 -6.81
C LYS A 66 -3.38 4.33 -6.99
N VAL A 67 -3.43 3.60 -5.90
CA VAL A 67 -3.21 2.15 -5.95
C VAL A 67 -4.53 1.38 -5.95
N ALA A 68 -5.54 1.87 -5.28
CA ALA A 68 -6.80 1.16 -5.13
C ALA A 68 -7.75 1.30 -6.32
N LYS A 69 -7.31 1.90 -7.37
CA LYS A 69 -8.17 2.04 -8.54
C LYS A 69 -8.57 0.72 -9.15
#